data_eee25282a702261b80961bd8a325810c
#
_entry.id   eee25282a702261b80961bd8a325810c
#
_cell.length_a   1.000
_cell.length_b   1.000
_cell.length_c   1.000
_cell.angle_alpha   90.00
_cell.angle_beta   90.00
_cell.angle_gamma   90.00
#
_symmetry.space_group_name_H-M   'P 1'
#
loop_
_entity.id
_entity.type
_entity.pdbx_description
1 polymer ?
#
loop_
_entity_poly.entity_id
_entity_poly.type
_entity_poly.pdbx_seq_one_letter_code
_entity_poly.pdbx_strand_id
1 'polypeptide(L)'
;MQIGYMRISKGEQTTALQEDALAKAAVERTYRDVMSGARDDRSQFQAMLDFARPGDTIVVWRLDRLGRSLKHLIETVMGLQARGINFRSLTEHVDTSTPGGKFTFHLFGALAEMERDVIRQRTKAGLEAARARGRIGGRPALHPDARKLQRARELYGKKEMSVAEIMALTGFASRYSFYKYVVHAGSDALSTDKKGKRPKTTEGGKNEGREKR
;
A
#
# COMPACT_ATOMS: atom_id res chain seq x y z
N MET A 1 26.11 21.00 7.96
CA MET A 1 25.62 22.03 7.00
C MET A 1 24.11 22.08 6.97
N GLN A 2 23.49 23.17 6.41
CA GLN A 2 22.05 23.24 6.17
C GLN A 2 21.76 23.00 4.69
N ILE A 3 20.95 21.97 4.40
CA ILE A 3 20.62 21.51 3.04
C ILE A 3 19.14 21.76 2.80
N GLY A 4 18.80 22.61 1.83
CA GLY A 4 17.43 22.92 1.45
C GLY A 4 16.82 21.88 0.54
N TYR A 5 15.55 21.55 0.74
CA TYR A 5 14.77 20.79 -0.20
C TYR A 5 13.49 21.52 -0.58
N MET A 6 13.25 21.59 -1.88
CA MET A 6 12.08 22.22 -2.47
C MET A 6 11.32 21.21 -3.33
N ARG A 7 10.01 21.21 -3.20
CA ARG A 7 9.12 20.49 -4.09
C ARG A 7 8.08 21.47 -4.64
N ILE A 8 8.05 21.61 -5.96
CA ILE A 8 7.17 22.55 -6.66
C ILE A 8 6.30 21.82 -7.67
N SER A 9 5.05 22.25 -7.83
CA SER A 9 4.17 21.82 -8.91
C SER A 9 4.33 22.74 -10.13
N LYS A 10 4.12 22.20 -11.34
CA LYS A 10 4.11 23.04 -12.55
C LYS A 10 3.01 24.12 -12.42
N GLY A 11 3.40 25.40 -12.44
CA GLY A 11 2.48 26.53 -12.35
C GLY A 11 2.31 27.13 -10.94
N GLU A 12 3.05 26.66 -9.95
CA GLU A 12 2.96 27.19 -8.58
C GLU A 12 3.70 28.55 -8.46
N GLN A 13 2.96 29.61 -8.09
CA GLN A 13 3.52 30.96 -7.86
C GLN A 13 4.35 31.05 -6.55
N THR A 14 4.32 29.98 -5.73
CA THR A 14 4.95 29.94 -4.41
C THR A 14 6.44 29.58 -4.43
N THR A 15 7.04 29.42 -5.62
CA THR A 15 8.47 29.04 -5.75
C THR A 15 9.38 30.12 -5.14
N ALA A 16 9.13 31.40 -5.43
CA ALA A 16 9.90 32.50 -4.92
C ALA A 16 9.84 32.58 -3.38
N LEU A 17 8.66 32.34 -2.79
CA LEU A 17 8.51 32.34 -1.31
C LEU A 17 9.33 31.23 -0.66
N GLN A 18 9.42 30.06 -1.29
CA GLN A 18 10.23 28.95 -0.78
C GLN A 18 11.73 29.28 -0.89
N GLU A 19 12.15 29.84 -2.02
CA GLU A 19 13.54 30.26 -2.27
C GLU A 19 13.96 31.31 -1.26
N ASP A 20 13.16 32.35 -1.06
CA ASP A 20 13.42 33.42 -0.10
C ASP A 20 13.51 32.90 1.35
N ALA A 21 12.60 31.97 1.72
CA ALA A 21 12.58 31.41 3.06
C ALA A 21 13.84 30.55 3.32
N LEU A 22 14.26 29.74 2.36
CA LEU A 22 15.48 28.93 2.47
C LEU A 22 16.74 29.82 2.47
N ALA A 23 16.78 30.87 1.67
CA ALA A 23 17.90 31.84 1.68
C ALA A 23 18.03 32.54 3.03
N LYS A 24 16.91 33.00 3.62
CA LYS A 24 16.88 33.58 4.98
C LYS A 24 17.32 32.57 6.06
N ALA A 25 17.11 31.28 5.85
CA ALA A 25 17.55 30.21 6.75
C ALA A 25 19.02 29.87 6.59
N ALA A 26 19.79 30.60 5.78
CA ALA A 26 21.21 30.34 5.49
C ALA A 26 21.50 28.92 4.99
N VAL A 27 20.66 28.43 4.10
CA VAL A 27 20.84 27.12 3.46
C VAL A 27 22.01 27.19 2.48
N GLU A 28 22.95 26.25 2.60
CA GLU A 28 24.20 26.25 1.81
C GLU A 28 24.02 25.57 0.44
N ARG A 29 23.08 24.62 0.34
CA ARG A 29 22.79 23.89 -0.90
C ARG A 29 21.32 23.55 -0.98
N THR A 30 20.68 23.75 -2.14
CA THR A 30 19.27 23.43 -2.34
C THR A 30 19.09 22.39 -3.44
N TYR A 31 18.24 21.39 -3.15
CA TYR A 31 17.76 20.38 -4.10
C TYR A 31 16.31 20.65 -4.44
N ARG A 32 15.94 20.49 -5.73
CA ARG A 32 14.63 20.91 -6.24
C ARG A 32 14.01 19.84 -7.12
N ASP A 33 12.87 19.30 -6.72
CA ASP A 33 12.04 18.43 -7.52
C ASP A 33 10.84 19.19 -8.09
N VAL A 34 10.56 18.97 -9.38
CA VAL A 34 9.41 19.56 -10.09
C VAL A 34 8.40 18.44 -10.34
N MET A 35 7.22 18.54 -9.73
CA MET A 35 6.13 17.59 -9.94
C MET A 35 5.56 17.71 -11.35
N SER A 36 5.60 16.63 -12.11
CA SER A 36 4.97 16.52 -13.43
C SER A 36 3.89 15.44 -13.43
N GLY A 37 2.65 15.81 -13.14
CA GLY A 37 1.50 14.91 -13.23
C GLY A 37 1.58 13.66 -12.31
N ALA A 38 1.25 12.49 -12.86
CA ALA A 38 1.16 11.24 -12.10
C ALA A 38 2.52 10.61 -11.71
N ARG A 39 3.62 11.04 -12.33
CA ARG A 39 4.96 10.55 -11.99
C ARG A 39 5.61 11.51 -11.01
N ASP A 40 5.81 11.04 -9.80
CA ASP A 40 6.55 11.73 -8.76
C ASP A 40 7.97 11.17 -8.72
N ASP A 41 8.73 11.57 -9.72
CA ASP A 41 10.17 11.34 -9.74
C ASP A 41 10.82 12.32 -8.76
N ARG A 42 11.31 11.79 -7.63
CA ARG A 42 12.02 12.55 -6.57
C ARG A 42 13.53 12.32 -6.67
N SER A 43 14.05 12.41 -7.86
CA SER A 43 15.49 12.18 -8.11
C SER A 43 16.37 13.14 -7.33
N GLN A 44 15.96 14.40 -7.17
CA GLN A 44 16.71 15.37 -6.39
C GLN A 44 16.61 15.12 -4.89
N PHE A 45 15.47 14.63 -4.40
CA PHE A 45 15.35 14.18 -3.02
C PHE A 45 16.31 13.01 -2.72
N GLN A 46 16.39 12.03 -3.60
CA GLN A 46 17.32 10.92 -3.45
C GLN A 46 18.78 11.41 -3.50
N ALA A 47 19.13 12.26 -4.45
CA ALA A 47 20.46 12.85 -4.55
C ALA A 47 20.83 13.66 -3.29
N MET A 48 19.85 14.37 -2.69
CA MET A 48 20.05 15.04 -1.41
C MET A 48 20.33 14.05 -0.28
N LEU A 49 19.58 12.95 -0.21
CA LEU A 49 19.79 11.91 0.79
C LEU A 49 21.17 11.26 0.65
N ASP A 50 21.63 11.02 -0.57
CA ASP A 50 22.94 10.42 -0.85
C ASP A 50 24.09 11.38 -0.50
N PHE A 51 23.85 12.67 -0.62
CA PHE A 51 24.81 13.71 -0.28
C PHE A 51 24.91 13.98 1.23
N ALA A 52 23.77 13.97 1.94
CA ALA A 52 23.68 14.37 3.35
C ALA A 52 24.44 13.40 4.28
N ARG A 53 25.14 13.96 5.26
CA ARG A 53 25.98 13.27 6.23
C ARG A 53 25.42 13.42 7.66
N PRO A 54 25.81 12.54 8.59
CA PRO A 54 25.47 12.72 10.00
C PRO A 54 25.88 14.12 10.50
N GLY A 55 25.00 14.77 11.23
CA GLY A 55 25.17 16.16 11.71
C GLY A 55 24.59 17.24 10.78
N ASP A 56 24.29 16.91 9.51
CA ASP A 56 23.62 17.86 8.61
C ASP A 56 22.15 18.05 9.00
N THR A 57 21.55 19.17 8.55
CA THR A 57 20.14 19.49 8.76
C THR A 57 19.45 19.71 7.42
N ILE A 58 18.44 18.89 7.13
CA ILE A 58 17.57 19.10 5.97
C ILE A 58 16.52 20.13 6.34
N VAL A 59 16.45 21.21 5.55
CA VAL A 59 15.55 22.35 5.75
C VAL A 59 14.51 22.39 4.66
N VAL A 60 13.25 22.47 5.03
CA VAL A 60 12.12 22.68 4.12
C VAL A 60 11.33 23.92 4.51
N TRP A 61 10.68 24.54 3.55
CA TRP A 61 9.79 25.65 3.84
C TRP A 61 8.57 25.21 4.67
N ARG A 62 7.92 24.07 4.27
CA ARG A 62 6.76 23.50 4.95
C ARG A 62 6.83 21.98 4.94
N LEU A 63 6.17 21.34 5.93
CA LEU A 63 6.12 19.89 6.08
C LEU A 63 5.55 19.16 4.82
N ASP A 64 4.56 19.76 4.15
CA ASP A 64 3.94 19.21 2.95
C ASP A 64 4.89 19.17 1.73
N ARG A 65 6.01 19.89 1.78
CA ARG A 65 7.06 19.81 0.75
C ARG A 65 7.89 18.53 0.88
N LEU A 66 8.04 18.00 2.09
CA LEU A 66 8.80 16.77 2.33
C LEU A 66 7.94 15.51 2.14
N GLY A 67 6.77 15.46 2.76
CA GLY A 67 5.86 14.30 2.77
C GLY A 67 4.59 14.51 1.96
N ARG A 68 4.06 13.44 1.34
CA ARG A 68 2.74 13.45 0.67
C ARG A 68 1.59 13.14 1.62
N SER A 69 1.90 12.53 2.72
CA SER A 69 1.00 12.21 3.82
C SER A 69 1.76 12.32 5.13
N LEU A 70 1.03 12.47 6.22
CA LEU A 70 1.64 12.52 7.55
C LEU A 70 2.48 11.26 7.82
N LYS A 71 1.99 10.08 7.43
CA LYS A 71 2.75 8.82 7.55
C LYS A 71 4.08 8.87 6.80
N HIS A 72 4.06 9.26 5.53
CA HIS A 72 5.27 9.35 4.72
C HIS A 72 6.26 10.39 5.27
N LEU A 73 5.76 11.52 5.78
CA LEU A 73 6.58 12.53 6.46
C LEU A 73 7.31 11.94 7.67
N ILE A 74 6.59 11.23 8.53
CA ILE A 74 7.13 10.61 9.74
C ILE A 74 8.19 9.57 9.37
N GLU A 75 7.88 8.65 8.45
CA GLU A 75 8.81 7.62 7.97
C GLU A 75 10.10 8.26 7.40
N THR A 76 9.96 9.34 6.62
CA THR A 76 11.09 10.07 6.05
C THR A 76 11.97 10.68 7.14
N VAL A 77 11.39 11.43 8.08
CA VAL A 77 12.17 12.11 9.13
C VAL A 77 12.76 11.10 10.11
N MET A 78 12.08 10.00 10.44
CA MET A 78 12.67 8.91 11.22
C MET A 78 13.87 8.27 10.49
N GLY A 79 13.77 8.08 9.18
CA GLY A 79 14.88 7.62 8.36
C GLY A 79 16.08 8.58 8.37
N LEU A 80 15.84 9.89 8.36
CA LEU A 80 16.89 10.90 8.51
C LEU A 80 17.55 10.82 9.90
N GLN A 81 16.74 10.73 10.97
CA GLN A 81 17.25 10.62 12.33
C GLN A 81 18.10 9.35 12.54
N ALA A 82 17.69 8.21 11.99
CA ALA A 82 18.45 6.96 12.03
C ALA A 82 19.84 7.09 11.38
N ARG A 83 19.98 8.02 10.42
CA ARG A 83 21.25 8.37 9.77
C ARG A 83 21.99 9.52 10.47
N GLY A 84 21.50 10.00 11.61
CA GLY A 84 22.08 11.13 12.32
C GLY A 84 21.87 12.49 11.63
N ILE A 85 20.89 12.59 10.70
CA ILE A 85 20.58 13.80 9.94
C ILE A 85 19.37 14.49 10.62
N ASN A 86 19.50 15.78 10.89
CA ASN A 86 18.43 16.57 11.48
C ASN A 86 17.44 17.07 10.40
N PHE A 87 16.26 17.45 10.85
CA PHE A 87 15.20 17.98 9.99
C PHE A 87 14.65 19.27 10.57
N ARG A 88 14.42 20.29 9.72
CA ARG A 88 13.84 21.58 10.11
C ARG A 88 12.78 22.02 9.11
N SER A 89 11.59 22.35 9.63
CA SER A 89 10.54 23.03 8.88
C SER A 89 10.43 24.49 9.33
N LEU A 90 10.45 25.41 8.36
CA LEU A 90 10.50 26.84 8.66
C LEU A 90 9.14 27.40 9.08
N THR A 91 8.05 26.96 8.45
CA THR A 91 6.70 27.47 8.71
C THR A 91 6.12 26.90 10.00
N GLU A 92 6.25 25.58 10.23
CA GLU A 92 5.73 24.93 11.42
C GLU A 92 6.67 25.01 12.63
N HIS A 93 7.86 25.60 12.45
CA HIS A 93 8.88 25.76 13.50
C HIS A 93 9.28 24.43 14.18
N VAL A 94 9.27 23.34 13.42
CA VAL A 94 9.73 22.02 13.88
C VAL A 94 11.23 21.91 13.57
N ASP A 95 12.05 21.65 14.60
CA ASP A 95 13.51 21.48 14.46
C ASP A 95 13.97 20.27 15.29
N THR A 96 14.27 19.17 14.61
CA THR A 96 14.68 17.92 15.29
C THR A 96 16.12 17.95 15.84
N SER A 97 16.86 19.03 15.62
CA SER A 97 18.16 19.24 16.30
C SER A 97 17.95 19.58 17.79
N THR A 98 16.78 20.11 18.15
CA THR A 98 16.44 20.49 19.52
C THR A 98 15.62 19.40 20.23
N PRO A 99 15.74 19.25 21.57
CA PRO A 99 14.91 18.30 22.33
C PRO A 99 13.40 18.57 22.17
N GLY A 100 12.98 19.85 22.17
CA GLY A 100 11.57 20.24 21.99
C GLY A 100 11.05 19.87 20.60
N GLY A 101 11.83 20.11 19.55
CA GLY A 101 11.46 19.72 18.18
C GLY A 101 11.40 18.22 17.99
N LYS A 102 12.30 17.46 18.59
CA LYS A 102 12.21 15.98 18.62
C LYS A 102 10.93 15.51 19.29
N PHE A 103 10.61 16.07 20.46
CA PHE A 103 9.36 15.73 21.17
C PHE A 103 8.12 16.05 20.33
N THR A 104 8.05 17.24 19.75
CA THR A 104 6.94 17.65 18.87
C THR A 104 6.80 16.69 17.68
N PHE A 105 7.91 16.29 17.07
CA PHE A 105 7.89 15.35 15.95
C PHE A 105 7.41 13.95 16.37
N HIS A 106 7.84 13.44 17.51
CA HIS A 106 7.36 12.15 18.05
C HIS A 106 5.86 12.21 18.41
N LEU A 107 5.38 13.36 18.89
CA LEU A 107 3.95 13.54 19.13
C LEU A 107 3.13 13.45 17.84
N PHE A 108 3.57 14.06 16.74
CA PHE A 108 2.92 13.90 15.44
C PHE A 108 2.94 12.43 14.97
N GLY A 109 4.03 11.71 15.24
CA GLY A 109 4.14 10.28 14.96
C GLY A 109 3.07 9.46 15.69
N ALA A 110 2.96 9.67 16.98
CA ALA A 110 1.96 9.00 17.81
C ALA A 110 0.52 9.32 17.40
N LEU A 111 0.24 10.58 17.05
CA LEU A 111 -1.09 11.00 16.55
C LEU A 111 -1.44 10.30 15.22
N ALA A 112 -0.49 10.20 14.30
CA ALA A 112 -0.72 9.52 13.02
C ALA A 112 -0.96 8.02 13.18
N GLU A 113 -0.27 7.38 14.12
CA GLU A 113 -0.49 5.96 14.44
C GLU A 113 -1.87 5.76 15.07
N MET A 114 -2.24 6.60 16.03
CA MET A 114 -3.57 6.58 16.64
C MET A 114 -4.69 6.76 15.61
N GLU A 115 -4.57 7.74 14.70
CA GLU A 115 -5.56 7.97 13.64
C GLU A 115 -5.72 6.73 12.76
N ARG A 116 -4.60 6.09 12.37
CA ARG A 116 -4.61 4.85 11.59
C ARG A 116 -5.31 3.71 12.32
N ASP A 117 -5.08 3.58 13.63
CA ASP A 117 -5.70 2.51 14.42
C ASP A 117 -7.20 2.75 14.59
N VAL A 118 -7.64 3.98 14.78
CA VAL A 118 -9.06 4.36 14.80
C VAL A 118 -9.74 4.03 13.47
N ILE A 119 -9.11 4.38 12.34
CA ILE A 119 -9.63 4.05 11.00
C ILE A 119 -9.73 2.52 10.82
N ARG A 120 -8.69 1.77 11.22
CA ARG A 120 -8.69 0.31 11.16
C ARG A 120 -9.80 -0.31 12.00
N GLN A 121 -9.99 0.17 13.22
CA GLN A 121 -11.07 -0.30 14.12
C GLN A 121 -12.46 0.00 13.53
N ARG A 122 -12.69 1.22 13.02
CA ARG A 122 -13.95 1.58 12.36
C ARG A 122 -14.23 0.72 11.13
N THR A 123 -13.21 0.48 10.31
CA THR A 123 -13.33 -0.39 9.12
C THR A 123 -13.68 -1.82 9.51
N LYS A 124 -13.00 -2.37 10.54
CA LYS A 124 -13.27 -3.72 11.05
C LYS A 124 -14.70 -3.85 11.58
N ALA A 125 -15.13 -2.91 12.40
CA ALA A 125 -16.51 -2.87 12.94
C ALA A 125 -17.55 -2.73 11.81
N GLY A 126 -17.28 -1.88 10.82
CA GLY A 126 -18.15 -1.71 9.64
C GLY A 126 -18.26 -3.00 8.81
N LEU A 127 -17.15 -3.71 8.60
CA LEU A 127 -17.15 -5.01 7.89
C LEU A 127 -17.88 -6.09 8.68
N GLU A 128 -17.72 -6.15 9.99
CA GLU A 128 -18.44 -7.10 10.85
C GLU A 128 -19.95 -6.84 10.82
N ALA A 129 -20.36 -5.58 10.94
CA ALA A 129 -21.77 -5.18 10.81
C ALA A 129 -22.35 -5.45 9.42
N ALA A 130 -21.57 -5.28 8.35
CA ALA A 130 -21.98 -5.61 6.99
C ALA A 130 -22.16 -7.13 6.82
N ARG A 131 -21.24 -7.94 7.34
CA ARG A 131 -21.30 -9.41 7.32
C ARG A 131 -22.51 -9.93 8.13
N ALA A 132 -22.78 -9.35 9.29
CA ALA A 132 -23.94 -9.69 10.10
C ALA A 132 -25.27 -9.43 9.36
N ARG A 133 -25.28 -8.45 8.44
CA ARG A 133 -26.43 -8.15 7.55
C ARG A 133 -26.42 -8.95 6.23
N GLY A 134 -25.56 -10.00 6.12
CA GLY A 134 -25.47 -10.86 4.93
C GLY A 134 -24.70 -10.23 3.75
N ARG A 135 -24.08 -9.06 3.92
CA ARG A 135 -23.29 -8.42 2.86
C ARG A 135 -21.87 -9.01 2.89
N ILE A 136 -21.60 -9.91 1.96
CA ILE A 136 -20.27 -10.48 1.76
C ILE A 136 -19.55 -9.59 0.75
N GLY A 137 -18.44 -8.96 1.19
CA GLY A 137 -17.60 -8.19 0.29
C GLY A 137 -16.87 -9.09 -0.71
N GLY A 138 -16.40 -8.49 -1.79
CA GLY A 138 -15.68 -9.16 -2.85
C GLY A 138 -16.37 -8.99 -4.21
N ARG A 139 -15.75 -9.52 -5.26
CA ARG A 139 -16.36 -9.52 -6.60
C ARG A 139 -17.58 -10.43 -6.58
N PRO A 140 -18.79 -9.97 -6.99
CA PRO A 140 -19.95 -10.83 -7.09
C PRO A 140 -19.63 -12.08 -7.90
N ALA A 141 -20.11 -13.24 -7.44
CA ALA A 141 -19.95 -14.47 -8.22
C ALA A 141 -20.64 -14.27 -9.58
N LEU A 142 -19.91 -14.50 -10.66
CA LEU A 142 -20.47 -14.47 -12.00
C LEU A 142 -21.34 -15.72 -12.13
N HIS A 143 -22.65 -15.58 -12.00
CA HIS A 143 -23.56 -16.67 -12.35
C HIS A 143 -23.81 -16.59 -13.86
N PRO A 144 -23.46 -17.62 -14.62
CA PRO A 144 -23.83 -17.67 -16.03
C PRO A 144 -25.35 -17.60 -16.16
N ASP A 145 -25.83 -16.96 -17.23
CA ASP A 145 -27.26 -16.97 -17.58
C ASP A 145 -27.79 -18.40 -17.55
N ALA A 146 -28.91 -18.60 -16.87
CA ALA A 146 -29.52 -19.91 -16.69
C ALA A 146 -29.76 -20.65 -18.02
N ARG A 147 -30.17 -19.92 -19.08
CA ARG A 147 -30.36 -20.47 -20.42
C ARG A 147 -29.06 -20.94 -21.06
N LYS A 148 -27.98 -20.15 -20.92
CA LYS A 148 -26.64 -20.52 -21.42
C LYS A 148 -26.10 -21.73 -20.68
N LEU A 149 -26.32 -21.79 -19.37
CA LEU A 149 -25.89 -22.90 -18.53
C LEU A 149 -26.60 -24.19 -18.89
N GLN A 150 -27.94 -24.15 -19.06
CA GLN A 150 -28.74 -25.30 -19.47
C GLN A 150 -28.29 -25.82 -20.84
N ARG A 151 -28.13 -24.94 -21.82
CA ARG A 151 -27.66 -25.29 -23.16
C ARG A 151 -26.26 -25.89 -23.15
N ALA A 152 -25.34 -25.38 -22.32
CA ALA A 152 -24.01 -25.93 -22.17
C ALA A 152 -24.03 -27.37 -21.56
N ARG A 153 -24.91 -27.60 -20.59
CA ARG A 153 -25.11 -28.94 -19.99
C ARG A 153 -25.69 -29.94 -20.99
N GLU A 154 -26.68 -29.56 -21.78
CA GLU A 154 -27.28 -30.40 -22.84
C GLU A 154 -26.23 -30.80 -23.88
N LEU A 155 -25.45 -29.83 -24.39
CA LEU A 155 -24.40 -30.11 -25.37
C LEU A 155 -23.28 -30.98 -24.79
N TYR A 156 -22.88 -30.74 -23.54
CA TYR A 156 -21.86 -31.54 -22.87
C TYR A 156 -22.30 -32.98 -22.60
N GLY A 157 -23.61 -33.15 -22.27
CA GLY A 157 -24.19 -34.48 -22.04
C GLY A 157 -24.25 -35.36 -23.30
N LYS A 158 -24.43 -34.78 -24.48
CA LYS A 158 -24.47 -35.46 -25.76
C LYS A 158 -23.12 -36.03 -26.22
N LYS A 159 -22.00 -35.52 -25.67
CA LYS A 159 -20.62 -35.92 -25.99
C LYS A 159 -20.25 -35.84 -27.49
N GLU A 160 -21.00 -35.08 -28.28
CA GLU A 160 -20.80 -34.97 -29.75
C GLU A 160 -19.83 -33.82 -30.10
N MET A 161 -19.55 -32.94 -29.14
CA MET A 161 -18.76 -31.73 -29.37
C MET A 161 -17.64 -31.59 -28.33
N SER A 162 -16.54 -31.00 -28.73
CA SER A 162 -15.45 -30.66 -27.83
C SER A 162 -15.83 -29.55 -26.86
N VAL A 163 -15.20 -29.52 -25.68
CA VAL A 163 -15.42 -28.43 -24.66
C VAL A 163 -15.15 -27.05 -25.25
N ALA A 164 -14.17 -26.92 -26.16
CA ALA A 164 -13.84 -25.66 -26.80
C ALA A 164 -14.97 -25.16 -27.70
N GLU A 165 -15.58 -26.04 -28.47
CA GLU A 165 -16.73 -25.71 -29.33
C GLU A 165 -17.97 -25.35 -28.50
N ILE A 166 -18.25 -26.10 -27.44
CA ILE A 166 -19.37 -25.80 -26.54
C ILE A 166 -19.18 -24.43 -25.87
N MET A 167 -17.96 -24.12 -25.45
CA MET A 167 -17.64 -22.80 -24.86
C MET A 167 -17.84 -21.68 -25.86
N ALA A 168 -17.43 -21.86 -27.12
CA ALA A 168 -17.61 -20.86 -28.17
C ALA A 168 -19.10 -20.59 -28.45
N LEU A 169 -19.92 -21.66 -28.52
CA LEU A 169 -21.37 -21.56 -28.76
C LEU A 169 -22.16 -20.95 -27.58
N THR A 170 -21.71 -21.21 -26.35
CA THR A 170 -22.42 -20.79 -25.13
C THR A 170 -21.84 -19.55 -24.47
N GLY A 171 -20.73 -19.01 -25.00
CA GLY A 171 -20.10 -17.77 -24.53
C GLY A 171 -19.42 -17.89 -23.18
N PHE A 172 -18.90 -19.05 -22.82
CA PHE A 172 -18.02 -19.23 -21.65
C PHE A 172 -16.62 -18.70 -21.93
N ALA A 173 -16.19 -17.67 -21.19
CA ALA A 173 -14.89 -17.04 -21.38
C ALA A 173 -13.70 -17.85 -20.85
N SER A 174 -13.91 -18.80 -19.93
CA SER A 174 -12.81 -19.63 -19.39
C SER A 174 -13.22 -21.07 -19.13
N ARG A 175 -12.27 -21.99 -19.36
CA ARG A 175 -12.43 -23.42 -19.05
C ARG A 175 -12.77 -23.66 -17.58
N TYR A 176 -12.16 -22.90 -16.67
CA TYR A 176 -12.44 -23.01 -15.23
C TYR A 176 -13.91 -22.73 -14.93
N SER A 177 -14.49 -21.65 -15.47
CA SER A 177 -15.90 -21.33 -15.30
C SER A 177 -16.81 -22.40 -15.91
N PHE A 178 -16.45 -22.92 -17.08
CA PHE A 178 -17.21 -23.99 -17.73
C PHE A 178 -17.26 -25.25 -16.84
N TYR A 179 -16.12 -25.77 -16.41
CA TYR A 179 -16.08 -26.95 -15.54
C TYR A 179 -16.80 -26.72 -14.22
N LYS A 180 -16.58 -25.57 -13.58
CA LYS A 180 -17.22 -25.23 -12.31
C LYS A 180 -18.76 -25.23 -12.40
N TYR A 181 -19.35 -24.65 -13.44
CA TYR A 181 -20.79 -24.47 -13.52
C TYR A 181 -21.50 -25.54 -14.34
N VAL A 182 -20.85 -26.21 -15.28
CA VAL A 182 -21.46 -27.23 -16.16
C VAL A 182 -21.20 -28.61 -15.62
N VAL A 183 -19.97 -28.94 -15.23
CA VAL A 183 -19.55 -30.29 -14.86
C VAL A 183 -19.70 -30.55 -13.35
N HIS A 184 -19.21 -29.61 -12.51
CA HIS A 184 -19.16 -29.82 -11.06
C HIS A 184 -20.37 -29.22 -10.30
N ALA A 185 -21.34 -28.65 -10.98
CA ALA A 185 -22.53 -28.09 -10.33
C ALA A 185 -23.43 -29.13 -9.59
N GLY A 186 -23.11 -30.42 -9.67
CA GLY A 186 -23.77 -31.47 -8.90
C GLY A 186 -23.08 -31.83 -7.59
N SER A 187 -21.80 -31.41 -7.40
CA SER A 187 -21.01 -31.74 -6.19
C SER A 187 -20.99 -30.63 -5.14
N ASP A 188 -21.32 -29.41 -5.52
CA ASP A 188 -21.29 -28.26 -4.58
C ASP A 188 -22.60 -28.06 -3.77
N ALA A 189 -23.65 -28.84 -4.03
CA ALA A 189 -24.86 -28.86 -3.20
C ALA A 189 -24.64 -29.48 -1.81
N LEU A 190 -23.49 -30.10 -1.57
CA LEU A 190 -23.14 -30.77 -0.30
C LEU A 190 -21.98 -30.15 0.49
N SER A 191 -21.40 -29.02 0.06
CA SER A 191 -20.27 -28.40 0.78
C SER A 191 -20.47 -26.93 1.14
N THR A 192 -21.63 -26.57 1.69
CA THR A 192 -21.81 -25.29 2.40
C THR A 192 -21.48 -25.40 3.88
N ASP A 193 -20.51 -26.25 4.25
CA ASP A 193 -20.00 -26.19 5.63
C ASP A 193 -18.55 -26.71 5.70
N LYS A 194 -17.59 -25.85 5.35
CA LYS A 194 -16.23 -25.97 5.89
C LYS A 194 -15.52 -24.62 5.88
N LYS A 195 -15.53 -23.97 7.05
CA LYS A 195 -14.62 -22.91 7.45
C LYS A 195 -13.20 -23.26 7.01
N GLY A 196 -12.61 -22.42 6.14
CA GLY A 196 -11.23 -22.55 5.70
C GLY A 196 -10.24 -22.38 6.87
N LYS A 197 -9.76 -23.50 7.38
CA LYS A 197 -8.47 -23.57 8.06
C LYS A 197 -7.49 -24.24 7.11
N ARG A 198 -6.52 -23.48 6.61
CA ARG A 198 -5.32 -24.05 6.01
C ARG A 198 -4.60 -24.88 7.08
N PRO A 199 -4.21 -26.13 6.81
CA PRO A 199 -3.39 -26.89 7.73
C PRO A 199 -2.01 -26.22 7.84
N LYS A 200 -1.58 -25.94 9.07
CA LYS A 200 -0.18 -25.62 9.37
C LYS A 200 0.63 -26.88 9.09
N THR A 201 1.54 -26.81 8.16
CA THR A 201 2.61 -27.80 7.99
C THR A 201 3.49 -27.75 9.22
N THR A 202 3.33 -28.73 10.10
CA THR A 202 4.29 -29.06 11.15
C THR A 202 5.39 -29.88 10.52
N GLU A 203 6.50 -29.26 10.17
CA GLU A 203 7.76 -29.97 10.01
C GLU A 203 8.32 -30.29 11.40
N GLY A 204 8.07 -31.51 11.82
CA GLY A 204 8.74 -32.15 12.93
C GLY A 204 9.62 -33.28 12.40
N GLY A 205 10.82 -32.96 12.03
CA GLY A 205 11.88 -33.93 11.70
C GLY A 205 12.80 -34.12 12.89
N LYS A 206 12.49 -35.10 13.75
CA LYS A 206 13.45 -35.71 14.66
C LYS A 206 14.60 -36.30 13.84
N ASN A 207 15.82 -35.96 14.19
CA ASN A 207 16.97 -36.75 13.82
C ASN A 207 17.64 -37.20 15.11
N GLU A 208 17.29 -38.40 15.53
CA GLU A 208 17.98 -39.17 16.57
C GLU A 208 19.19 -39.90 15.95
N GLY A 209 20.32 -39.75 16.57
CA GLY A 209 21.28 -40.79 16.85
C GLY A 209 22.12 -41.34 15.70
N ARG A 210 23.37 -41.04 15.78
CA ARG A 210 24.42 -42.09 15.66
C ARG A 210 25.72 -41.67 16.32
N GLU A 211 25.85 -42.10 17.54
CA GLU A 211 27.15 -42.41 18.18
C GLU A 211 27.80 -43.56 17.43
N LYS A 212 29.08 -43.46 17.06
CA LYS A 212 30.09 -44.49 17.19
C LYS A 212 31.42 -44.06 16.53
N ARG A 213 32.39 -44.03 17.36
CA ARG A 213 33.84 -44.23 17.26
C ARG A 213 34.68 -43.08 16.78
#